data_f00f7c5fca465a794ff7e83a1a8b0446
#
_entry.id   f00f7c5fca465a794ff7e83a1a8b0446
#
_cell.length_a   1.000
_cell.length_b   1.000
_cell.length_c   1.000
_cell.angle_alpha   90.00
_cell.angle_beta   90.00
_cell.angle_gamma   90.00
#
_symmetry.space_group_name_H-M   'P 1'
#
loop_
_entity.id
_entity.type
_entity.pdbx_description
1 polymer ?
#
loop_
_entity_poly.entity_id
_entity_poly.type
_entity_poly.pdbx_seq_one_letter_code
_entity_poly.pdbx_strand_id
1 'polypeptide(L)'
;MTRFWNRKVLGNQRGFTLIELMIVVAIIGILAAIAIPLYANVQARARLAKAQADARALASAVSIYSAHMGTLPGALTNLTSVVTNSLNQSAGPFMASVPSGPAGWGAYTYTSTASGTFTITNTGDGTSVSLP
;
A
#
# COMPACT_ATOMS: atom_id res chain seq x y z
N MET A 1 -32.39 17.80 65.94
CA MET A 1 -31.29 18.58 65.29
C MET A 1 -30.09 17.71 65.15
N THR A 2 -29.86 17.08 64.02
CA THR A 2 -28.72 16.21 63.74
C THR A 2 -27.82 16.94 62.71
N ARG A 3 -26.65 17.37 63.20
CA ARG A 3 -25.62 18.00 62.39
C ARG A 3 -24.87 16.89 61.60
N PHE A 4 -25.11 16.80 60.28
CA PHE A 4 -24.28 16.01 59.38
C PHE A 4 -22.91 16.72 59.23
N TRP A 5 -21.89 16.07 59.76
CA TRP A 5 -20.49 16.46 59.54
C TRP A 5 -20.08 16.00 58.12
N ASN A 6 -19.97 16.94 57.18
CA ASN A 6 -19.28 16.73 55.92
C ASN A 6 -17.79 16.55 56.19
N ARG A 7 -17.33 15.31 56.32
CA ARG A 7 -15.91 14.99 56.20
C ARG A 7 -15.52 15.23 54.72
N LYS A 8 -14.89 16.37 54.43
CA LYS A 8 -14.09 16.56 53.20
C LYS A 8 -12.95 15.58 53.31
N VAL A 9 -12.97 14.56 52.49
CA VAL A 9 -11.82 13.69 52.25
C VAL A 9 -10.86 14.56 51.43
N LEU A 10 -9.88 15.16 52.11
CA LEU A 10 -8.72 15.80 51.47
C LEU A 10 -7.89 14.64 50.88
N GLY A 11 -8.29 14.16 49.71
CA GLY A 11 -7.47 13.30 48.91
C GLY A 11 -6.14 14.03 48.66
N ASN A 12 -5.04 13.33 48.88
CA ASN A 12 -3.70 13.82 48.66
C ASN A 12 -3.54 14.17 47.17
N GLN A 13 -3.91 15.39 46.77
CA GLN A 13 -3.80 15.89 45.41
C GLN A 13 -2.34 16.24 45.18
N ARG A 14 -1.52 15.21 44.93
CA ARG A 14 -0.19 15.41 44.37
C ARG A 14 -0.36 15.74 42.91
N GLY A 15 -0.35 17.01 42.58
CA GLY A 15 -0.30 17.52 41.20
C GLY A 15 1.08 17.28 40.59
N PHE A 16 1.15 17.19 39.27
CA PHE A 16 2.40 17.19 38.53
C PHE A 16 3.12 18.53 38.69
N THR A 17 4.43 18.48 38.78
CA THR A 17 5.27 19.68 38.73
C THR A 17 5.43 20.16 37.29
N LEU A 18 5.63 21.46 37.11
CA LEU A 18 5.86 22.05 35.79
C LEU A 18 7.12 21.44 35.14
N ILE A 19 8.16 21.17 35.94
CA ILE A 19 9.41 20.58 35.42
C ILE A 19 9.23 19.14 34.94
N GLU A 20 8.42 18.33 35.61
CA GLU A 20 8.10 16.98 35.15
C GLU A 20 7.42 17.00 33.78
N LEU A 21 6.49 17.93 33.57
CA LEU A 21 5.83 18.07 32.29
C LEU A 21 6.80 18.56 31.20
N MET A 22 7.67 19.51 31.52
CA MET A 22 8.66 20.05 30.58
C MET A 22 9.67 18.98 30.13
N ILE A 23 10.15 18.14 31.04
CA ILE A 23 11.06 17.04 30.71
C ILE A 23 10.38 16.03 29.78
N VAL A 24 9.15 15.66 30.05
CA VAL A 24 8.39 14.70 29.22
C VAL A 24 8.21 15.24 27.80
N VAL A 25 7.81 16.50 27.66
CA VAL A 25 7.64 17.12 26.33
C VAL A 25 8.98 17.21 25.58
N ALA A 26 10.06 17.56 26.29
CA ALA A 26 11.39 17.61 25.70
C ALA A 26 11.84 16.24 25.17
N ILE A 27 11.63 15.17 25.93
CA ILE A 27 11.96 13.79 25.51
C ILE A 27 11.12 13.37 24.31
N ILE A 28 9.81 13.62 24.34
CA ILE A 28 8.92 13.33 23.21
C ILE A 28 9.36 14.09 21.96
N GLY A 29 9.74 15.35 22.09
CA GLY A 29 10.25 16.17 20.98
C GLY A 29 11.50 15.58 20.33
N ILE A 30 12.47 15.13 21.14
CA ILE A 30 13.70 14.48 20.66
C ILE A 30 13.36 13.16 19.94
N LEU A 31 12.52 12.33 20.54
CA LEU A 31 12.12 11.06 19.93
C LEU A 31 11.35 11.26 18.63
N ALA A 32 10.44 12.22 18.60
CA ALA A 32 9.67 12.55 17.40
C ALA A 32 10.56 13.06 16.25
N ALA A 33 11.58 13.87 16.56
CA ALA A 33 12.52 14.38 15.56
C ALA A 33 13.27 13.26 14.83
N ILE A 34 13.51 12.13 15.48
CA ILE A 34 14.16 10.96 14.90
C ILE A 34 13.12 10.04 14.22
N ALA A 35 11.98 9.84 14.86
CA ALA A 35 10.99 8.86 14.42
C ALA A 35 10.24 9.28 13.15
N ILE A 36 9.93 10.57 12.99
CA ILE A 36 9.12 11.05 11.86
C ILE A 36 9.83 10.81 10.51
N PRO A 37 11.09 11.22 10.28
CA PRO A 37 11.77 10.96 9.02
C PRO A 37 12.03 9.48 8.77
N LEU A 38 12.30 8.70 9.81
CA LEU A 38 12.46 7.25 9.70
C LEU A 38 11.17 6.58 9.24
N TYR A 39 10.02 6.98 9.80
CA TYR A 39 8.72 6.46 9.43
C TYR A 39 8.36 6.77 7.97
N ALA A 40 8.64 7.98 7.49
CA ALA A 40 8.42 8.37 6.10
C ALA A 40 9.22 7.48 5.12
N ASN A 41 10.48 7.20 5.44
CA ASN A 41 11.32 6.31 4.62
C ASN A 41 10.81 4.86 4.59
N VAL A 42 10.34 4.34 5.72
CA VAL A 42 9.74 3.00 5.80
C VAL A 42 8.47 2.91 4.96
N GLN A 43 7.64 3.93 5.00
CA GLN A 43 6.43 4.03 4.19
C GLN A 43 6.73 4.02 2.69
N ALA A 44 7.72 4.79 2.25
CA ALA A 44 8.12 4.83 0.85
C ALA A 44 8.62 3.45 0.35
N ARG A 45 9.44 2.78 1.17
CA ARG A 45 9.91 1.42 0.86
C ARG A 45 8.77 0.40 0.80
N ALA A 46 7.79 0.50 1.69
CA ALA A 46 6.62 -0.37 1.69
C ALA A 46 5.77 -0.19 0.42
N ARG A 47 5.56 1.06 -0.02
CA ARG A 47 4.87 1.35 -1.28
C ARG A 47 5.62 0.78 -2.49
N LEU A 48 6.94 0.94 -2.53
CA LEU A 48 7.77 0.36 -3.59
C LEU A 48 7.68 -1.17 -3.62
N ALA A 49 7.77 -1.82 -2.47
CA ALA A 49 7.65 -3.27 -2.37
C ALA A 49 6.28 -3.78 -2.83
N LYS A 50 5.21 -3.06 -2.46
CA LYS A 50 3.86 -3.35 -2.95
C LYS A 50 3.79 -3.22 -4.47
N ALA A 51 4.28 -2.13 -5.04
CA ALA A 51 4.27 -1.91 -6.49
C ALA A 51 5.02 -3.02 -7.25
N GLN A 52 6.15 -3.47 -6.73
CA GLN A 52 6.92 -4.58 -7.32
C GLN A 52 6.16 -5.91 -7.23
N ALA A 53 5.50 -6.19 -6.12
CA ALA A 53 4.73 -7.42 -5.95
C ALA A 53 3.52 -7.44 -6.89
N ASP A 54 2.78 -6.36 -6.97
CA ASP A 54 1.62 -6.21 -7.86
C ASP A 54 2.04 -6.33 -9.33
N ALA A 55 3.14 -5.68 -9.73
CA ALA A 55 3.64 -5.75 -11.10
C ALA A 55 4.05 -7.17 -11.49
N ARG A 56 4.66 -7.95 -10.58
CA ARG A 56 4.98 -9.37 -10.81
C ARG A 56 3.72 -10.22 -10.94
N ALA A 57 2.72 -9.98 -10.12
CA ALA A 57 1.43 -10.67 -10.20
C ALA A 57 0.73 -10.39 -11.55
N LEU A 58 0.74 -9.13 -12.00
CA LEU A 58 0.22 -8.74 -13.30
C LEU A 58 0.99 -9.41 -14.45
N ALA A 59 2.32 -9.41 -14.40
CA ALA A 59 3.15 -10.05 -15.42
C ALA A 59 2.90 -11.56 -15.50
N SER A 60 2.72 -12.22 -14.36
CA SER A 60 2.34 -13.64 -14.32
C SER A 60 0.98 -13.89 -14.95
N ALA A 61 -0.03 -13.07 -14.63
CA ALA A 61 -1.36 -13.19 -15.22
C ALA A 61 -1.36 -12.93 -16.73
N VAL A 62 -0.59 -11.96 -17.22
CA VAL A 62 -0.39 -11.69 -18.65
C VAL A 62 0.24 -12.90 -19.34
N SER A 63 1.23 -13.53 -18.73
CA SER A 63 1.88 -14.72 -19.29
C SER A 63 0.93 -15.91 -19.38
N ILE A 64 0.08 -16.12 -18.36
CA ILE A 64 -0.93 -17.19 -18.39
C ILE A 64 -2.00 -16.89 -19.44
N TYR A 65 -2.44 -15.63 -19.54
CA TYR A 65 -3.38 -15.19 -20.57
C TYR A 65 -2.80 -15.47 -21.97
N SER A 66 -1.56 -15.07 -22.22
CA SER A 66 -0.92 -15.24 -23.53
C SER A 66 -0.69 -16.72 -23.89
N ALA A 67 -0.40 -17.56 -22.91
CA ALA A 67 -0.28 -19.01 -23.10
C ALA A 67 -1.62 -19.64 -23.52
N HIS A 68 -2.75 -19.13 -23.03
CA HIS A 68 -4.07 -19.61 -23.40
C HIS A 68 -4.57 -19.05 -24.74
N MET A 69 -4.38 -17.74 -24.96
CA MET A 69 -4.92 -17.03 -26.13
C MET A 69 -3.99 -17.07 -27.35
N GLY A 70 -2.69 -17.35 -27.16
CA GLY A 70 -1.66 -17.22 -28.19
C GLY A 70 -1.28 -15.77 -28.51
N THR A 71 -1.88 -14.80 -27.86
CA THR A 71 -1.64 -13.36 -28.05
C THR A 71 -1.64 -12.63 -26.70
N LEU A 72 -0.96 -11.49 -26.63
CA LEU A 72 -0.97 -10.64 -25.43
C LEU A 72 -2.35 -9.97 -25.24
N PRO A 73 -2.77 -9.72 -24.00
CA PRO A 73 -3.98 -8.96 -23.74
C PRO A 73 -3.86 -7.52 -24.27
N GLY A 74 -4.95 -6.95 -24.78
CA GLY A 74 -4.97 -5.56 -25.23
C GLY A 74 -4.98 -4.55 -24.06
N ALA A 75 -5.42 -4.98 -22.87
CA ALA A 75 -5.45 -4.18 -21.65
C ALA A 75 -5.44 -5.09 -20.43
N LEU A 76 -5.02 -4.56 -19.27
CA LEU A 76 -5.02 -5.33 -18.01
C LEU A 76 -6.42 -5.79 -17.58
N THR A 77 -7.46 -5.08 -17.97
CA THR A 77 -8.86 -5.47 -17.70
C THR A 77 -9.27 -6.79 -18.34
N ASN A 78 -8.62 -7.20 -19.43
CA ASN A 78 -8.86 -8.50 -20.06
C ASN A 78 -8.49 -9.67 -19.15
N LEU A 79 -7.62 -9.45 -18.17
CA LEU A 79 -7.21 -10.49 -17.22
C LEU A 79 -8.31 -10.85 -16.20
N THR A 80 -9.30 -9.99 -16.04
CA THR A 80 -10.37 -10.15 -15.04
C THR A 80 -11.64 -10.78 -15.61
N SER A 81 -11.62 -11.17 -16.87
CA SER A 81 -12.75 -11.77 -17.57
C SER A 81 -12.42 -13.16 -18.10
N VAL A 82 -13.47 -13.94 -18.34
CA VAL A 82 -13.35 -15.21 -19.07
C VAL A 82 -13.15 -14.89 -20.54
N VAL A 83 -12.19 -15.55 -21.17
CA VAL A 83 -11.89 -15.43 -22.61
C VAL A 83 -11.87 -16.80 -23.26
N THR A 84 -12.18 -16.83 -24.55
CA THR A 84 -12.22 -18.07 -25.34
C THR A 84 -11.19 -17.97 -26.46
N ASN A 85 -10.33 -18.97 -26.57
CA ASN A 85 -9.29 -19.02 -27.58
C ASN A 85 -9.83 -19.50 -28.97
N SER A 86 -8.97 -19.54 -29.98
CA SER A 86 -9.30 -19.97 -31.34
C SER A 86 -9.74 -21.46 -31.44
N LEU A 87 -9.41 -22.25 -30.40
CA LEU A 87 -9.81 -23.67 -30.28
C LEU A 87 -11.16 -23.83 -29.56
N ASN A 88 -11.88 -22.72 -29.33
CA ASN A 88 -13.18 -22.71 -28.62
C ASN A 88 -13.09 -23.16 -27.16
N GLN A 89 -11.92 -22.98 -26.54
CA GLN A 89 -11.65 -23.28 -25.12
C GLN A 89 -11.73 -22.00 -24.30
N SER A 90 -12.50 -22.01 -23.25
CA SER A 90 -12.66 -20.87 -22.33
C SER A 90 -11.75 -21.02 -21.13
N ALA A 91 -11.10 -19.93 -20.72
CA ALA A 91 -10.32 -19.84 -19.49
C ALA A 91 -10.43 -18.45 -18.85
N GLY A 92 -10.05 -18.35 -17.60
CA GLY A 92 -10.10 -17.12 -16.80
C GLY A 92 -11.25 -17.13 -15.77
N PRO A 93 -11.41 -16.07 -15.01
CA PRO A 93 -10.49 -14.92 -14.97
C PRO A 93 -9.08 -15.31 -14.47
N PHE A 94 -8.06 -14.69 -15.04
CA PHE A 94 -6.65 -14.96 -14.67
C PHE A 94 -6.23 -14.17 -13.44
N MET A 95 -7.03 -13.17 -13.08
CA MET A 95 -6.88 -12.35 -11.90
C MET A 95 -8.26 -11.90 -11.41
N ALA A 96 -8.45 -11.83 -10.10
CA ALA A 96 -9.74 -11.41 -9.54
C ALA A 96 -10.05 -9.93 -9.83
N SER A 97 -9.04 -9.07 -9.76
CA SER A 97 -9.14 -7.65 -10.09
C SER A 97 -7.75 -7.10 -10.41
N VAL A 98 -7.68 -6.07 -11.24
CA VAL A 98 -6.43 -5.32 -11.45
C VAL A 98 -6.10 -4.57 -10.15
N PRO A 99 -4.90 -4.77 -9.55
CA PRO A 99 -4.55 -4.11 -8.32
C PRO A 99 -4.45 -2.60 -8.53
N SER A 100 -4.86 -1.83 -7.53
CA SER A 100 -4.60 -0.40 -7.48
C SER A 100 -3.16 -0.13 -7.08
N GLY A 101 -2.57 0.92 -7.64
CA GLY A 101 -1.26 1.38 -7.21
C GLY A 101 -1.21 1.69 -5.71
N PRO A 102 -0.01 1.73 -5.11
CA PRO A 102 0.16 2.16 -3.74
C PRO A 102 -0.41 3.56 -3.50
N ALA A 103 -0.69 3.90 -2.23
CA ALA A 103 -1.22 5.22 -1.87
C ALA A 103 -0.32 6.35 -2.40
N GLY A 104 -0.89 7.27 -3.17
CA GLY A 104 -0.17 8.38 -3.81
C GLY A 104 0.50 8.03 -5.15
N TRP A 105 0.45 6.76 -5.59
CA TRP A 105 0.92 6.34 -6.91
C TRP A 105 -0.26 6.23 -7.89
N GLY A 106 0.02 6.34 -9.20
CA GLY A 106 -0.98 6.15 -10.24
C GLY A 106 -1.39 4.69 -10.43
N ALA A 107 -2.28 4.45 -11.40
CA ALA A 107 -2.59 3.10 -11.86
C ALA A 107 -1.39 2.47 -12.59
N TYR A 108 -1.39 1.14 -12.68
CA TYR A 108 -0.39 0.42 -13.49
C TYR A 108 -0.63 0.70 -14.98
N THR A 109 0.43 1.09 -15.68
CA THR A 109 0.43 1.28 -17.11
C THR A 109 0.92 0.01 -17.79
N TYR A 110 0.19 -0.47 -18.76
CA TYR A 110 0.51 -1.64 -19.54
C TYR A 110 0.71 -1.26 -21.00
N THR A 111 1.79 -1.70 -21.59
CA THR A 111 2.06 -1.56 -23.02
C THR A 111 2.48 -2.91 -23.58
N SER A 112 1.98 -3.26 -24.77
CA SER A 112 2.37 -4.48 -25.48
C SER A 112 2.81 -4.13 -26.89
N THR A 113 3.73 -4.93 -27.44
CA THR A 113 4.24 -4.78 -28.79
C THR A 113 3.77 -5.93 -29.67
N ALA A 114 3.73 -5.70 -30.97
CA ALA A 114 3.40 -6.74 -31.95
C ALA A 114 4.43 -7.90 -31.95
N SER A 115 5.64 -7.70 -31.43
CA SER A 115 6.67 -8.73 -31.27
C SER A 115 6.43 -9.69 -30.12
N GLY A 116 5.33 -9.52 -29.36
CA GLY A 116 4.98 -10.40 -28.23
C GLY A 116 5.68 -10.03 -26.92
N THR A 117 6.25 -8.86 -26.80
CA THR A 117 6.78 -8.31 -25.54
C THR A 117 5.77 -7.36 -24.91
N PHE A 118 5.80 -7.26 -23.58
CA PHE A 118 4.97 -6.30 -22.85
C PHE A 118 5.78 -5.63 -21.76
N THR A 119 5.31 -4.49 -21.29
CA THR A 119 5.90 -3.78 -20.17
C THR A 119 4.81 -3.29 -19.24
N ILE A 120 5.01 -3.49 -17.94
CA ILE A 120 4.14 -3.00 -16.88
C ILE A 120 4.92 -2.00 -16.07
N THR A 121 4.43 -0.78 -15.97
CA THR A 121 5.09 0.31 -15.23
C THR A 121 4.17 0.91 -14.18
N ASN A 122 4.77 1.39 -13.10
CA ASN A 122 4.11 2.21 -12.11
C ASN A 122 5.12 3.19 -11.51
N THR A 123 4.70 4.41 -11.20
CA THR A 123 5.59 5.47 -10.72
C THR A 123 5.01 6.18 -9.51
N GLY A 124 5.88 6.55 -8.58
CA GLY A 124 5.55 7.34 -7.40
C GLY A 124 6.75 7.51 -6.49
N ASP A 125 6.67 8.43 -5.54
CA ASP A 125 7.75 8.75 -4.59
C ASP A 125 9.12 9.02 -5.25
N GLY A 126 9.13 9.57 -6.48
CA GLY A 126 10.35 9.82 -7.23
C GLY A 126 11.04 8.56 -7.78
N THR A 127 10.38 7.41 -7.76
CA THR A 127 10.89 6.12 -8.27
C THR A 127 9.90 5.47 -9.23
N SER A 128 10.38 4.51 -10.00
CA SER A 128 9.56 3.75 -10.93
C SER A 128 9.80 2.26 -10.80
N VAL A 129 8.74 1.48 -10.99
CA VAL A 129 8.79 0.03 -11.17
C VAL A 129 8.50 -0.25 -12.63
N SER A 130 9.34 -1.03 -13.29
CA SER A 130 9.14 -1.49 -14.66
C SER A 130 9.49 -2.97 -14.74
N LEU A 131 8.60 -3.75 -15.31
CA LEU A 131 8.79 -5.16 -15.58
C LEU A 131 8.49 -5.42 -17.05
N PRO A 132 9.35 -6.21 -17.71
CA PRO A 132 9.12 -6.68 -19.07
C PRO A 132 7.99 -7.70 -19.13
#